data_1dbf0618e6877550bc9dc9fdbbe6b6dd
#
_entry.id   1dbf0618e6877550bc9dc9fdbbe6b6dd
#
_cell.length_a   1.000
_cell.length_b   1.000
_cell.length_c   1.000
_cell.angle_alpha   90.00
_cell.angle_beta   90.00
_cell.angle_gamma   90.00
#
_symmetry.space_group_name_H-M   'P 1'
#
loop_
_entity.id
_entity.type
_entity.pdbx_description
1 polymer ?
#
loop_
_entity_poly.entity_id
_entity_poly.type
_entity_poly.pdbx_seq_one_letter_code
_entity_poly.pdbx_strand_id
1 'polypeptide(L)'
;MQTSLVANYYDLPYQHIGDGAPEQFSAMVMNPSTLRLTRGKTMAGLFSQWWAAQHGRQYLILATAFGALTVLFLAGLSQLLFLQEMDPFSEYTGLAIGILVLSALGLVVITPEFLVFKGHASTLDELYEIQSTAELKRRRSEGERSATVLGAGHEQRWNAFLQERGLRR
;
A
#
# COMPACT_ATOMS: atom_id res chain seq x y z
N MET A 1 -24.08 32.21 1.20
CA MET A 1 -25.26 31.47 0.74
C MET A 1 -24.78 30.32 -0.13
N GLN A 2 -24.55 29.14 0.44
CA GLN A 2 -24.47 27.87 -0.28
C GLN A 2 -24.99 26.80 0.66
N THR A 3 -26.18 26.36 0.36
CA THR A 3 -27.03 25.44 1.10
C THR A 3 -26.52 24.00 0.88
N SER A 4 -26.35 23.30 1.99
CA SER A 4 -26.11 21.89 2.13
C SER A 4 -27.16 21.04 1.40
N LEU A 5 -26.71 20.17 0.50
CA LEU A 5 -27.47 19.03 -0.01
C LEU A 5 -26.90 17.76 0.62
N VAL A 6 -27.29 17.50 1.87
CA VAL A 6 -27.20 16.17 2.46
C VAL A 6 -28.59 15.56 2.32
N ALA A 7 -28.78 14.78 1.24
CA ALA A 7 -30.02 14.07 1.01
C ALA A 7 -30.15 12.90 1.97
N ASN A 8 -31.20 12.93 2.77
CA ASN A 8 -31.72 11.86 3.60
C ASN A 8 -31.97 10.59 2.77
N TYR A 9 -31.22 9.54 3.07
CA TYR A 9 -31.37 8.23 2.44
C TYR A 9 -32.19 7.22 3.30
N TYR A 10 -32.95 7.71 4.31
CA TYR A 10 -33.62 6.85 5.29
C TYR A 10 -35.16 6.99 5.36
N ASP A 11 -35.81 7.61 4.36
CA ASP A 11 -37.28 7.66 4.31
C ASP A 11 -37.79 6.93 3.06
N LEU A 12 -37.80 5.60 3.10
CA LEU A 12 -38.67 4.80 2.26
C LEU A 12 -39.82 4.26 3.11
N PRO A 13 -41.07 4.58 2.78
CA PRO A 13 -42.22 4.10 3.53
C PRO A 13 -42.41 2.59 3.33
N TYR A 14 -42.51 1.87 4.45
CA TYR A 14 -42.97 0.49 4.48
C TYR A 14 -44.39 0.41 3.87
N GLN A 15 -44.50 0.01 2.61
CA GLN A 15 -45.77 -0.37 2.07
C GLN A 15 -46.11 -1.80 2.53
N HIS A 16 -47.17 -1.88 3.30
CA HIS A 16 -47.91 -3.07 3.66
C HIS A 16 -48.26 -3.84 2.39
N ILE A 17 -47.59 -4.94 2.10
CA ILE A 17 -47.98 -5.91 1.07
C ILE A 17 -48.77 -6.97 1.79
N GLY A 18 -50.07 -7.02 1.41
CA GLY A 18 -51.07 -7.87 1.98
C GLY A 18 -50.79 -9.38 1.80
N ASP A 19 -51.36 -10.12 2.73
CA ASP A 19 -51.42 -11.58 2.80
C ASP A 19 -51.98 -12.19 1.52
N GLY A 20 -51.14 -12.82 0.74
CA GLY A 20 -51.51 -13.52 -0.48
C GLY A 20 -50.31 -14.09 -1.20
N ALA A 21 -49.50 -14.90 -0.52
CA ALA A 21 -48.39 -15.60 -1.15
C ALA A 21 -48.82 -16.92 -1.76
N PRO A 22 -48.71 -17.12 -3.07
CA PRO A 22 -48.73 -18.49 -3.62
C PRO A 22 -47.37 -19.14 -3.30
N GLU A 23 -47.43 -20.34 -2.76
CA GLU A 23 -46.31 -21.20 -2.30
C GLU A 23 -45.27 -21.58 -3.37
N GLN A 24 -45.26 -20.91 -4.50
CA GLN A 24 -44.34 -21.24 -5.60
C GLN A 24 -43.03 -20.41 -5.64
N PHE A 25 -42.86 -19.45 -4.74
CA PHE A 25 -41.61 -18.68 -4.68
C PHE A 25 -40.51 -19.24 -3.75
N SER A 26 -40.84 -20.34 -3.04
CA SER A 26 -39.85 -20.96 -2.09
C SER A 26 -38.78 -21.82 -2.78
N ALA A 27 -38.85 -22.05 -4.07
CA ALA A 27 -37.91 -22.93 -4.78
C ALA A 27 -36.71 -22.17 -5.42
N MET A 28 -36.68 -20.85 -5.31
CA MET A 28 -35.59 -20.04 -5.92
C MET A 28 -34.79 -19.24 -4.88
N VAL A 29 -34.72 -19.77 -3.66
CA VAL A 29 -33.63 -19.32 -2.74
C VAL A 29 -32.36 -19.96 -3.27
N MET A 30 -31.70 -19.22 -4.14
CA MET A 30 -30.38 -19.54 -4.66
C MET A 30 -29.46 -19.74 -3.47
N ASN A 31 -29.10 -21.01 -3.21
CA ASN A 31 -28.19 -21.38 -2.14
C ASN A 31 -26.90 -20.59 -2.30
N PRO A 32 -26.53 -19.66 -1.39
CA PRO A 32 -25.32 -18.84 -1.52
C PRO A 32 -24.04 -19.68 -1.52
N SER A 33 -24.12 -20.96 -1.23
CA SER A 33 -22.98 -21.89 -1.30
C SER A 33 -22.61 -22.32 -2.72
N THR A 34 -23.46 -22.13 -3.74
CA THR A 34 -23.16 -22.49 -5.14
C THR A 34 -22.53 -21.35 -5.95
N LEU A 35 -22.54 -20.11 -5.44
CA LEU A 35 -21.75 -19.02 -5.98
C LEU A 35 -20.30 -19.01 -5.40
N ARG A 36 -19.72 -20.19 -5.18
CA ARG A 36 -18.27 -20.30 -5.31
C ARG A 36 -17.94 -20.12 -6.79
N LEU A 37 -18.04 -18.87 -7.23
CA LEU A 37 -17.26 -18.44 -8.38
C LEU A 37 -15.86 -18.98 -8.13
N THR A 38 -15.47 -19.94 -8.94
CA THR A 38 -14.08 -20.35 -9.10
C THR A 38 -13.34 -19.06 -9.44
N ARG A 39 -12.91 -18.37 -8.37
CA ARG A 39 -12.07 -17.19 -8.46
C ARG A 39 -10.80 -17.71 -9.09
N GLY A 40 -10.76 -17.68 -10.41
CA GLY A 40 -9.59 -18.03 -11.18
C GLY A 40 -8.43 -17.38 -10.45
N LYS A 41 -7.41 -18.15 -10.10
CA LYS A 41 -6.17 -17.64 -9.52
C LYS A 41 -5.54 -16.73 -10.58
N THR A 42 -6.06 -15.50 -10.68
CA THR A 42 -5.49 -14.47 -11.53
C THR A 42 -4.08 -14.21 -11.02
N MET A 43 -3.13 -13.96 -11.90
CA MET A 43 -1.75 -13.59 -11.56
C MET A 43 -1.73 -12.49 -10.47
N ALA A 44 -2.68 -11.56 -10.51
CA ALA A 44 -2.89 -10.55 -9.48
C ALA A 44 -3.17 -11.15 -8.08
N GLY A 45 -3.91 -12.26 -7.99
CA GLY A 45 -4.19 -12.92 -6.72
C GLY A 45 -2.97 -13.64 -6.13
N LEU A 46 -2.12 -14.21 -6.97
CA LEU A 46 -0.86 -14.84 -6.52
C LEU A 46 0.14 -13.78 -6.04
N PHE A 47 0.24 -12.67 -6.76
CA PHE A 47 1.11 -11.56 -6.38
C PHE A 47 0.66 -10.93 -5.04
N SER A 48 -0.64 -10.72 -4.85
CA SER A 48 -1.15 -10.16 -3.60
C SER A 48 -0.94 -11.09 -2.40
N GLN A 49 -1.06 -12.41 -2.58
CA GLN A 49 -0.76 -13.39 -1.53
C GLN A 49 0.72 -13.42 -1.17
N TRP A 50 1.60 -13.42 -2.17
CA TRP A 50 3.04 -13.35 -1.96
C TRP A 50 3.43 -12.04 -1.27
N TRP A 51 2.84 -10.92 -1.70
CA TRP A 51 3.07 -9.61 -1.12
C TRP A 51 2.62 -9.55 0.36
N ALA A 52 1.46 -10.12 0.67
CA ALA A 52 0.96 -10.21 2.04
C ALA A 52 1.86 -11.10 2.93
N ALA A 53 2.44 -12.17 2.37
CA ALA A 53 3.37 -13.03 3.11
C ALA A 53 4.69 -12.32 3.47
N GLN A 54 5.07 -11.26 2.74
CA GLN A 54 6.25 -10.43 3.01
C GLN A 54 5.98 -9.28 4.00
N HIS A 55 4.85 -9.33 4.71
CA HIS A 55 4.51 -8.29 5.69
C HIS A 55 5.63 -8.10 6.73
N GLY A 56 6.10 -6.87 6.90
CA GLY A 56 7.25 -6.53 7.75
C GLY A 56 8.60 -6.39 7.02
N ARG A 57 8.69 -6.86 5.74
CA ARG A 57 9.86 -6.63 4.89
C ARG A 57 9.56 -5.76 3.66
N GLN A 58 8.29 -5.39 3.51
CA GLN A 58 7.81 -4.63 2.34
C GLN A 58 8.55 -3.32 2.16
N TYR A 59 8.79 -2.59 3.24
CA TYR A 59 9.56 -1.34 3.19
C TYR A 59 10.98 -1.55 2.67
N LEU A 60 11.68 -2.57 3.15
CA LEU A 60 13.05 -2.87 2.72
C LEU A 60 13.08 -3.31 1.25
N ILE A 61 12.12 -4.13 0.82
CA ILE A 61 12.00 -4.57 -0.58
C ILE A 61 11.74 -3.37 -1.49
N LEU A 62 10.82 -2.48 -1.12
CA LEU A 62 10.52 -1.28 -1.88
C LEU A 62 11.71 -0.31 -1.92
N ALA A 63 12.39 -0.12 -0.79
CA ALA A 63 13.57 0.75 -0.71
C ALA A 63 14.72 0.23 -1.58
N THR A 64 14.98 -1.07 -1.55
CA THR A 64 16.03 -1.69 -2.39
C THR A 64 15.64 -1.66 -3.87
N ALA A 65 14.39 -1.95 -4.22
CA ALA A 65 13.90 -1.89 -5.59
C ALA A 65 13.94 -0.46 -6.15
N PHE A 66 13.50 0.52 -5.37
CA PHE A 66 13.58 1.94 -5.72
C PHE A 66 15.03 2.38 -5.95
N GLY A 67 15.94 2.01 -5.03
CA GLY A 67 17.38 2.31 -5.16
C GLY A 67 18.00 1.68 -6.40
N ALA A 68 17.72 0.39 -6.64
CA ALA A 68 18.22 -0.32 -7.81
C ALA A 68 17.73 0.29 -9.13
N LEU A 69 16.43 0.60 -9.22
CA LEU A 69 15.85 1.24 -10.41
C LEU A 69 16.41 2.64 -10.63
N THR A 70 16.66 3.40 -9.56
CA THR A 70 17.30 4.72 -9.66
C THR A 70 18.72 4.61 -10.22
N VAL A 71 19.51 3.65 -9.73
CA VAL A 71 20.87 3.41 -10.25
C VAL A 71 20.83 2.99 -11.72
N LEU A 72 19.93 2.08 -12.11
CA LEU A 72 19.78 1.66 -13.51
C LEU A 72 19.34 2.81 -14.42
N PHE A 73 18.42 3.64 -13.93
CA PHE A 73 17.98 4.84 -14.66
C PHE A 73 19.12 5.81 -14.89
N LEU A 74 19.91 6.11 -13.85
CA LEU A 74 21.06 7.01 -13.96
C LEU A 74 22.16 6.42 -14.84
N ALA A 75 22.39 5.11 -14.77
CA ALA A 75 23.35 4.43 -15.64
C ALA A 75 22.92 4.51 -17.11
N GLY A 76 21.65 4.22 -17.42
CA GLY A 76 21.09 4.37 -18.77
C GLY A 76 21.19 5.81 -19.28
N LEU A 77 20.86 6.78 -18.43
CA LEU A 77 20.97 8.19 -18.76
C LEU A 77 22.45 8.62 -19.01
N SER A 78 23.35 8.16 -18.16
CA SER A 78 24.80 8.41 -18.31
C SER A 78 25.34 7.83 -19.62
N GLN A 79 24.91 6.61 -19.98
CA GLN A 79 25.28 5.99 -21.27
C GLN A 79 24.84 6.87 -22.45
N LEU A 80 23.62 7.40 -22.44
CA LEU A 80 23.09 8.21 -23.52
C LEU A 80 23.74 9.61 -23.60
N LEU A 81 24.05 10.22 -22.44
CA LEU A 81 24.58 11.57 -22.45
C LEU A 81 26.10 11.68 -22.66
N PHE A 82 26.85 10.68 -22.20
CA PHE A 82 28.32 10.78 -22.13
C PHE A 82 29.05 9.69 -22.90
N LEU A 83 28.50 8.48 -23.00
CA LEU A 83 29.21 7.32 -23.51
C LEU A 83 28.81 6.92 -24.92
N GLN A 84 27.71 7.48 -25.44
CA GLN A 84 27.16 7.10 -26.75
C GLN A 84 28.16 7.36 -27.91
N GLU A 85 29.02 8.39 -27.79
CA GLU A 85 30.00 8.76 -28.82
C GLU A 85 31.35 8.07 -28.64
N MET A 86 31.54 7.31 -27.54
CA MET A 86 32.82 6.64 -27.21
C MET A 86 32.76 5.18 -27.66
N ASP A 87 33.72 4.79 -28.53
CA ASP A 87 33.96 3.37 -28.80
C ASP A 87 34.62 2.67 -27.58
N PRO A 88 34.20 1.47 -27.15
CA PRO A 88 33.22 0.54 -27.72
C PRO A 88 31.78 0.71 -27.18
N PHE A 89 31.46 1.76 -26.45
CA PHE A 89 30.19 1.92 -25.74
C PHE A 89 29.01 2.24 -26.65
N SER A 90 29.24 2.70 -27.88
CA SER A 90 28.19 3.01 -28.87
C SER A 90 27.30 1.81 -29.20
N GLU A 91 27.84 0.58 -29.17
CA GLU A 91 27.08 -0.66 -29.42
C GLU A 91 25.97 -0.91 -28.36
N TYR A 92 26.17 -0.42 -27.14
CA TYR A 92 25.22 -0.61 -26.02
C TYR A 92 24.12 0.43 -25.96
N THR A 93 24.09 1.40 -26.87
CA THR A 93 23.08 2.49 -26.86
C THR A 93 21.65 1.96 -26.91
N GLY A 94 21.38 0.95 -27.73
CA GLY A 94 20.04 0.31 -27.81
C GLY A 94 19.62 -0.35 -26.49
N LEU A 95 20.55 -1.04 -25.84
CA LEU A 95 20.33 -1.64 -24.54
C LEU A 95 20.07 -0.57 -23.46
N ALA A 96 20.84 0.51 -23.48
CA ALA A 96 20.71 1.63 -22.54
C ALA A 96 19.36 2.29 -22.64
N ILE A 97 18.81 2.50 -23.85
CA ILE A 97 17.46 3.01 -24.06
C ILE A 97 16.41 2.07 -23.45
N GLY A 98 16.55 0.76 -23.69
CA GLY A 98 15.65 -0.23 -23.11
C GLY A 98 15.65 -0.23 -21.57
N ILE A 99 16.84 -0.20 -20.97
CA ILE A 99 17.01 -0.11 -19.51
C ILE A 99 16.42 1.20 -18.97
N LEU A 100 16.65 2.30 -19.63
CA LEU A 100 16.16 3.61 -19.21
C LEU A 100 14.62 3.67 -19.22
N VAL A 101 13.99 3.20 -20.29
CA VAL A 101 12.52 3.14 -20.37
C VAL A 101 11.94 2.20 -19.30
N LEU A 102 12.51 1.00 -19.15
CA LEU A 102 12.01 0.03 -18.18
C LEU A 102 12.18 0.52 -16.74
N SER A 103 13.33 1.12 -16.41
CA SER A 103 13.58 1.69 -15.08
C SER A 103 12.70 2.90 -14.80
N ALA A 104 12.44 3.77 -15.80
CA ALA A 104 11.54 4.90 -15.67
C ALA A 104 10.11 4.43 -15.35
N LEU A 105 9.59 3.45 -16.09
CA LEU A 105 8.27 2.86 -15.82
C LEU A 105 8.22 2.21 -14.42
N GLY A 106 9.26 1.49 -14.04
CA GLY A 106 9.37 0.88 -12.71
C GLY A 106 9.36 1.94 -11.60
N LEU A 107 10.09 3.05 -11.77
CA LEU A 107 10.10 4.15 -10.81
C LEU A 107 8.73 4.81 -10.68
N VAL A 108 8.01 5.03 -11.77
CA VAL A 108 6.64 5.60 -11.72
C VAL A 108 5.70 4.73 -10.88
N VAL A 109 5.82 3.41 -10.98
CA VAL A 109 4.98 2.48 -10.22
C VAL A 109 5.39 2.39 -8.75
N ILE A 110 6.70 2.33 -8.46
CA ILE A 110 7.22 2.07 -7.11
C ILE A 110 7.27 3.35 -6.25
N THR A 111 7.48 4.51 -6.86
CA THR A 111 7.65 5.77 -6.11
C THR A 111 6.51 6.10 -5.17
N PRO A 112 5.21 6.05 -5.56
CA PRO A 112 4.13 6.40 -4.65
C PRO A 112 4.07 5.48 -3.43
N GLU A 113 4.22 4.17 -3.64
CA GLU A 113 4.26 3.19 -2.54
C GLU A 113 5.45 3.44 -1.60
N PHE A 114 6.63 3.65 -2.17
CA PHE A 114 7.82 3.96 -1.38
C PHE A 114 7.66 5.23 -0.54
N LEU A 115 7.07 6.29 -1.10
CA LEU A 115 6.84 7.54 -0.37
C LEU A 115 5.87 7.37 0.79
N VAL A 116 4.83 6.55 0.64
CA VAL A 116 3.90 6.22 1.73
C VAL A 116 4.64 5.53 2.88
N PHE A 117 5.42 4.49 2.59
CA PHE A 117 6.20 3.79 3.61
C PHE A 117 7.26 4.69 4.27
N LYS A 118 7.95 5.51 3.47
CA LYS A 118 8.91 6.50 3.98
C LYS A 118 8.24 7.51 4.91
N GLY A 119 7.03 7.97 4.57
CA GLY A 119 6.25 8.87 5.43
C GLY A 119 5.97 8.25 6.80
N HIS A 120 5.52 6.99 6.85
CA HIS A 120 5.30 6.29 8.10
C HIS A 120 6.60 6.06 8.89
N ALA A 121 7.72 5.77 8.22
CA ALA A 121 9.02 5.65 8.88
C ALA A 121 9.44 6.98 9.51
N SER A 122 9.34 8.09 8.76
CA SER A 122 9.66 9.43 9.26
C SER A 122 8.78 9.83 10.45
N THR A 123 7.49 9.47 10.42
CA THR A 123 6.57 9.70 11.56
C THR A 123 7.03 8.94 12.80
N LEU A 124 7.47 7.69 12.67
CA LEU A 124 7.99 6.93 13.82
C LEU A 124 9.28 7.54 14.35
N ASP A 125 10.20 7.95 13.48
CA ASP A 125 11.46 8.57 13.87
C ASP A 125 11.19 9.86 14.65
N GLU A 126 10.27 10.71 14.17
CA GLU A 126 9.84 11.92 14.90
C GLU A 126 9.24 11.58 16.28
N LEU A 127 8.41 10.52 16.36
CA LEU A 127 7.81 10.12 17.63
C LEU A 127 8.82 9.56 18.63
N TYR A 128 9.91 8.94 18.17
CA TYR A 128 11.00 8.47 19.05
C TYR A 128 11.79 9.61 19.67
N GLU A 129 11.85 10.77 19.01
CA GLU A 129 12.53 11.97 19.51
C GLU A 129 11.72 12.71 20.58
N ILE A 130 10.40 12.46 20.68
CA ILE A 130 9.53 13.13 21.67
C ILE A 130 9.94 12.73 23.10
N GLN A 131 10.35 13.70 23.90
CA GLN A 131 10.68 13.49 25.30
C GLN A 131 9.47 13.59 26.22
N SER A 132 8.43 14.35 25.84
CA SER A 132 7.24 14.56 26.63
C SER A 132 6.29 13.35 26.58
N THR A 133 6.08 12.70 27.73
CA THR A 133 5.14 11.57 27.86
C THR A 133 3.69 11.98 27.59
N ALA A 134 3.32 13.22 27.88
CA ALA A 134 1.98 13.73 27.62
C ALA A 134 1.71 13.86 26.11
N GLU A 135 2.66 14.38 25.37
CA GLU A 135 2.59 14.51 23.91
C GLU A 135 2.63 13.14 23.24
N LEU A 136 3.54 12.25 23.67
CA LEU A 136 3.62 10.89 23.18
C LEU A 136 2.30 10.12 23.39
N LYS A 137 1.63 10.32 24.54
CA LYS A 137 0.32 9.73 24.81
C LYS A 137 -0.75 10.25 23.85
N ARG A 138 -0.70 11.53 23.49
CA ARG A 138 -1.63 12.17 22.55
C ARG A 138 -1.45 11.64 21.13
N ARG A 139 -0.21 11.43 20.69
CA ARG A 139 0.14 10.95 19.33
C ARG A 139 0.33 9.42 19.25
N ARG A 140 -0.01 8.69 20.30
CA ARG A 140 0.17 7.23 20.39
C ARG A 140 -0.49 6.47 19.25
N SER A 141 -1.72 6.82 18.90
CA SER A 141 -2.47 6.15 17.82
C SER A 141 -1.82 6.33 16.45
N GLU A 142 -1.16 7.46 16.23
CA GLU A 142 -0.39 7.73 15.01
C GLU A 142 0.82 6.81 14.91
N GLY A 143 1.55 6.65 16.01
CA GLY A 143 2.68 5.72 16.10
C GLY A 143 2.27 4.26 15.93
N GLU A 144 1.18 3.82 16.58
CA GLU A 144 0.65 2.47 16.42
C GLU A 144 0.29 2.19 14.96
N ARG A 145 -0.42 3.13 14.30
CA ARG A 145 -0.77 3.00 12.89
C ARG A 145 0.45 2.91 11.99
N SER A 146 1.44 3.78 12.20
CA SER A 146 2.66 3.81 11.38
C SER A 146 3.49 2.53 11.59
N ALA A 147 3.59 2.04 12.83
CA ALA A 147 4.28 0.80 13.14
C ALA A 147 3.62 -0.41 12.48
N THR A 148 2.28 -0.49 12.50
CA THR A 148 1.51 -1.56 11.85
C THR A 148 1.70 -1.56 10.33
N VAL A 149 1.69 -0.39 9.69
CA VAL A 149 1.93 -0.29 8.23
C VAL A 149 3.34 -0.75 7.86
N LEU A 150 4.35 -0.41 8.67
CA LEU A 150 5.74 -0.80 8.43
C LEU A 150 6.03 -2.27 8.78
N GLY A 151 5.19 -2.89 9.60
CA GLY A 151 5.21 -4.31 9.90
C GLY A 151 5.85 -4.71 11.23
N ALA A 152 5.89 -6.02 11.50
CA ALA A 152 6.14 -6.61 12.82
C ALA A 152 7.42 -6.12 13.53
N GLY A 153 8.50 -5.86 12.80
CA GLY A 153 9.75 -5.35 13.39
C GLY A 153 9.60 -3.94 13.97
N HIS A 154 8.82 -3.08 13.31
CA HIS A 154 8.54 -1.72 13.77
C HIS A 154 7.51 -1.73 14.90
N GLU A 155 6.52 -2.62 14.86
CA GLU A 155 5.56 -2.81 15.96
C GLU A 155 6.26 -3.24 17.25
N GLN A 156 7.20 -4.18 17.17
CA GLN A 156 7.98 -4.62 18.33
C GLN A 156 8.81 -3.48 18.92
N ARG A 157 9.51 -2.70 18.07
CA ARG A 157 10.28 -1.54 18.50
C ARG A 157 9.40 -0.47 19.13
N TRP A 158 8.26 -0.16 18.53
CA TRP A 158 7.30 0.79 19.06
C TRP A 158 6.76 0.37 20.42
N ASN A 159 6.39 -0.91 20.57
CA ASN A 159 5.91 -1.46 21.83
C ASN A 159 6.99 -1.44 22.92
N ALA A 160 8.25 -1.73 22.60
CA ALA A 160 9.37 -1.64 23.53
C ALA A 160 9.59 -0.19 23.98
N PHE A 161 9.59 0.76 23.06
CA PHE A 161 9.70 2.19 23.37
C PHE A 161 8.59 2.69 24.29
N LEU A 162 7.31 2.29 24.04
CA LEU A 162 6.20 2.63 24.93
C LEU A 162 6.34 2.01 26.32
N GLN A 163 6.91 0.81 26.40
CA GLN A 163 7.18 0.16 27.68
C GLN A 163 8.24 0.89 28.49
N GLU A 164 9.34 1.31 27.85
CA GLU A 164 10.41 2.12 28.48
C GLU A 164 9.87 3.44 29.02
N ARG A 165 8.90 4.04 28.34
CA ARG A 165 8.25 5.30 28.74
C ARG A 165 7.11 5.11 29.75
N GLY A 166 6.82 3.86 30.19
CA GLY A 166 5.74 3.54 31.14
C GLY A 166 4.33 3.76 30.58
N LEU A 167 4.17 3.78 29.25
CA LEU A 167 2.90 4.03 28.57
C LEU A 167 2.22 2.75 28.09
N ARG A 168 2.86 1.60 28.24
CA ARG A 168 2.26 0.31 27.90
C ARG A 168 1.40 -0.17 29.11
N ARG A 169 0.13 -0.51 28.81
CA ARG A 169 -0.75 -1.24 29.74
C ARG A 169 -0.61 -2.72 29.52
#